data_6f0f3c1c9c584242f13405188a85011c
#
_entry.id   6f0f3c1c9c584242f13405188a85011c
#
_cell.length_a   1.000
_cell.length_b   1.000
_cell.length_c   1.000
_cell.angle_alpha   90.00
_cell.angle_beta   90.00
_cell.angle_gamma   90.00
#
_symmetry.space_group_name_H-M   'P 1'
#
loop_
_entity.id
_entity.type
_entity.pdbx_description
1 polymer ?
#
loop_
_entity_poly.entity_id
_entity_poly.type
_entity_poly.pdbx_seq_one_letter_code
_entity_poly.pdbx_strand_id
1 'polypeptide(L)'
;MIQTERDSRHEHVLYIGRQMMTAVRTAPKGKGVDVIEVAMVTDEDIKKLSDEMIAIQEENGFKFFLRDADNILSAECVILIGTRELAQGLNCGHCGFPTCAGRPIGVPCAINSVDVGIAIGSACATAADFRVDTRVMFSAGLAAQRLDILKGCKQVFAIPVSASSKNPFFDRKPKEQAK
;
A
#
# COMPACT_ATOMS: atom_id res chain seq x y z
N MET A 1 19.07 7.87 32.39
CA MET A 1 17.91 8.26 31.55
C MET A 1 16.99 7.06 31.47
N ILE A 2 15.68 7.25 31.66
CA ILE A 2 14.68 6.19 31.50
C ILE A 2 13.90 6.57 30.24
N GLN A 3 13.81 5.67 29.27
CA GLN A 3 12.99 5.81 28.06
C GLN A 3 11.90 4.73 28.09
N THR A 4 10.63 5.14 27.99
CA THR A 4 9.55 4.16 27.93
C THR A 4 9.31 3.73 26.46
N GLU A 5 8.70 2.55 26.28
CA GLU A 5 8.34 2.07 24.94
C GLU A 5 7.38 3.04 24.25
N ARG A 6 6.46 3.66 24.99
CA ARG A 6 5.49 4.62 24.45
C ARG A 6 6.13 5.88 23.89
N ASP A 7 7.27 6.30 24.49
CA ASP A 7 7.99 7.50 24.03
C ASP A 7 8.76 7.25 22.72
N SER A 8 9.11 5.98 22.43
CA SER A 8 9.91 5.60 21.27
C SER A 8 9.13 4.84 20.20
N ARG A 9 7.89 4.42 20.47
CA ARG A 9 7.09 3.57 19.59
C ARG A 9 6.95 4.14 18.19
N HIS A 10 6.54 5.39 18.09
CA HIS A 10 6.33 6.05 16.80
C HIS A 10 7.60 5.98 15.94
N GLU A 11 8.72 6.44 16.46
CA GLU A 11 10.00 6.43 15.76
C GLU A 11 10.40 4.99 15.35
N HIS A 12 10.18 4.03 16.24
CA HIS A 12 10.49 2.63 15.97
C HIS A 12 9.61 2.06 14.86
N VAL A 13 8.32 2.37 14.81
CA VAL A 13 7.43 1.94 13.71
C VAL A 13 7.84 2.59 12.39
N LEU A 14 8.26 3.87 12.39
CA LEU A 14 8.81 4.51 11.20
C LEU A 14 10.11 3.82 10.73
N TYR A 15 10.97 3.39 11.65
CA TYR A 15 12.14 2.60 11.31
C TYR A 15 11.75 1.28 10.62
N ILE A 16 10.76 0.56 11.16
CA ILE A 16 10.25 -0.68 10.56
C ILE A 16 9.67 -0.40 9.15
N GLY A 17 8.94 0.70 8.98
CA GLY A 17 8.46 1.13 7.67
C GLY A 17 9.59 1.28 6.64
N ARG A 18 10.75 1.83 7.04
CA ARG A 18 11.94 1.91 6.18
C ARG A 18 12.50 0.52 5.85
N GLN A 19 12.49 -0.44 6.79
CA GLN A 19 12.90 -1.82 6.52
C GLN A 19 11.93 -2.49 5.52
N MET A 20 10.63 -2.26 5.64
CA MET A 20 9.64 -2.72 4.67
C MET A 20 9.92 -2.16 3.27
N MET A 21 10.28 -0.87 3.15
CA MET A 21 10.65 -0.28 1.86
C MET A 21 11.91 -0.94 1.26
N THR A 22 12.88 -1.30 2.10
CA THR A 22 14.06 -2.06 1.67
C THR A 22 13.67 -3.44 1.15
N ALA A 23 12.75 -4.14 1.85
CA ALA A 23 12.23 -5.44 1.42
C ALA A 23 11.48 -5.36 0.07
N VAL A 24 10.72 -4.28 -0.17
CA VAL A 24 10.11 -3.98 -1.48
C VAL A 24 11.18 -3.85 -2.56
N ARG A 25 12.26 -3.11 -2.29
CA ARG A 25 13.33 -2.87 -3.27
C ARG A 25 14.07 -4.15 -3.62
N THR A 26 14.37 -4.99 -2.65
CA THR A 26 15.13 -6.25 -2.83
C THR A 26 14.27 -7.42 -3.28
N ALA A 27 12.94 -7.32 -3.24
CA ALA A 27 12.03 -8.34 -3.76
C ALA A 27 12.35 -8.63 -5.24
N PRO A 28 12.31 -9.88 -5.71
CA PRO A 28 12.60 -10.22 -7.09
C PRO A 28 11.61 -9.57 -8.07
N LYS A 29 12.11 -9.15 -9.23
CA LYS A 29 11.33 -8.54 -10.32
C LYS A 29 11.58 -9.29 -11.62
N GLY A 30 10.57 -9.28 -12.48
CA GLY A 30 10.66 -9.89 -13.81
C GLY A 30 11.87 -9.35 -14.59
N LYS A 31 12.72 -10.24 -15.10
CA LYS A 31 13.99 -9.95 -15.80
C LYS A 31 15.00 -9.12 -14.97
N GLY A 32 14.80 -8.94 -13.68
CA GLY A 32 15.59 -8.01 -12.87
C GLY A 32 15.36 -6.54 -13.21
N VAL A 33 14.30 -6.21 -13.95
CA VAL A 33 13.97 -4.81 -14.32
C VAL A 33 13.07 -4.22 -13.24
N ASP A 34 13.61 -3.32 -12.44
CA ASP A 34 12.90 -2.69 -11.33
C ASP A 34 12.08 -1.48 -11.81
N VAL A 35 10.78 -1.68 -11.91
CA VAL A 35 9.78 -0.65 -12.23
C VAL A 35 8.87 -0.35 -11.04
N ILE A 36 9.20 -0.89 -9.85
CA ILE A 36 8.45 -0.68 -8.63
C ILE A 36 8.92 0.62 -7.95
N GLU A 37 7.96 1.46 -7.61
CA GLU A 37 8.17 2.61 -6.74
C GLU A 37 7.56 2.35 -5.37
N VAL A 38 8.22 2.88 -4.35
CA VAL A 38 7.80 2.76 -2.96
C VAL A 38 8.00 4.07 -2.23
N ALA A 39 7.03 4.45 -1.42
CA ALA A 39 7.11 5.60 -0.52
C ALA A 39 6.49 5.28 0.83
N MET A 40 6.83 6.07 1.83
CA MET A 40 6.21 6.07 3.14
C MET A 40 5.50 7.42 3.36
N VAL A 41 4.25 7.34 3.77
CA VAL A 41 3.41 8.50 4.12
C VAL A 41 3.24 8.52 5.63
N THR A 42 3.36 9.69 6.24
CA THR A 42 3.25 9.89 7.70
C THR A 42 2.38 11.11 8.00
N ASP A 43 1.99 11.25 9.25
CA ASP A 43 1.41 12.46 9.83
C ASP A 43 0.22 13.03 9.03
N GLU A 44 0.26 14.29 8.68
CA GLU A 44 -0.82 14.98 7.97
C GLU A 44 -1.10 14.42 6.56
N ASP A 45 -0.12 13.78 5.94
CA ASP A 45 -0.32 13.18 4.62
C ASP A 45 -1.16 11.90 4.69
N ILE A 46 -1.19 11.20 5.84
CA ILE A 46 -2.15 10.11 6.09
C ILE A 46 -3.58 10.65 6.09
N LYS A 47 -3.78 11.83 6.67
CA LYS A 47 -5.10 12.48 6.65
C LYS A 47 -5.53 12.83 5.23
N LYS A 48 -4.63 13.35 4.39
CA LYS A 48 -4.93 13.65 2.97
C LYS A 48 -5.34 12.38 2.21
N LEU A 49 -4.68 11.23 2.47
CA LEU A 49 -5.10 9.94 1.91
C LEU A 49 -6.51 9.57 2.38
N SER A 50 -6.81 9.73 3.66
CA SER A 50 -8.14 9.45 4.22
C SER A 50 -9.21 10.32 3.59
N ASP A 51 -8.96 11.62 3.46
CA ASP A 51 -9.90 12.57 2.86
C ASP A 51 -10.17 12.22 1.37
N GLU A 52 -9.14 11.84 0.61
CA GLU A 52 -9.30 11.38 -0.78
C GLU A 52 -10.08 10.06 -0.87
N MET A 53 -9.89 9.15 0.07
CA MET A 53 -10.67 7.89 0.12
C MET A 53 -12.16 8.17 0.34
N ILE A 54 -12.50 9.17 1.16
CA ILE A 54 -13.89 9.62 1.38
C ILE A 54 -14.45 10.19 0.07
N ALA A 55 -13.70 11.05 -0.63
CA ALA A 55 -14.11 11.60 -1.92
C ALA A 55 -14.36 10.49 -2.97
N ILE A 56 -13.49 9.47 -3.03
CA ILE A 56 -13.69 8.30 -3.89
C ILE A 56 -14.99 7.56 -3.54
N GLN A 57 -15.30 7.43 -2.25
CA GLN A 57 -16.53 6.76 -1.83
C GLN A 57 -17.78 7.54 -2.25
N GLU A 58 -17.76 8.87 -2.18
CA GLU A 58 -18.87 9.71 -2.64
C GLU A 58 -19.14 9.54 -4.14
N GLU A 59 -18.10 9.30 -4.95
CA GLU A 59 -18.23 9.06 -6.37
C GLU A 59 -18.73 7.66 -6.70
N ASN A 60 -18.25 6.61 -6.03
CA ASN A 60 -18.46 5.21 -6.41
C ASN A 60 -19.44 4.43 -5.51
N GLY A 61 -19.80 4.97 -4.33
CA GLY A 61 -20.74 4.36 -3.37
C GLY A 61 -20.18 3.17 -2.56
N PHE A 62 -18.90 2.80 -2.71
CA PHE A 62 -18.33 1.63 -2.02
C PHE A 62 -18.00 1.91 -0.56
N LYS A 63 -18.88 1.50 0.34
CA LYS A 63 -18.79 1.74 1.80
C LYS A 63 -17.49 1.30 2.46
N PHE A 64 -16.76 0.34 1.89
CA PHE A 64 -15.49 -0.11 2.47
C PHE A 64 -14.41 0.98 2.43
N PHE A 65 -14.50 1.96 1.53
CA PHE A 65 -13.58 3.10 1.53
C PHE A 65 -13.69 3.93 2.81
N LEU A 66 -14.89 4.16 3.34
CA LEU A 66 -15.09 4.91 4.60
C LEU A 66 -14.44 4.18 5.78
N ARG A 67 -14.64 2.84 5.85
CA ARG A 67 -14.00 2.02 6.89
C ARG A 67 -12.48 2.11 6.80
N ASP A 68 -11.94 1.98 5.61
CA ASP A 68 -10.50 1.96 5.40
C ASP A 68 -9.90 3.36 5.62
N ALA A 69 -10.63 4.44 5.27
CA ALA A 69 -10.27 5.83 5.58
C ALA A 69 -10.16 6.08 7.09
N ASP A 70 -11.12 5.60 7.88
CA ASP A 70 -11.07 5.66 9.36
C ASP A 70 -9.89 4.83 9.90
N ASN A 71 -9.68 3.64 9.36
CA ASN A 71 -8.63 2.72 9.82
C ASN A 71 -7.21 3.27 9.63
N ILE A 72 -6.92 3.93 8.48
CA ILE A 72 -5.56 4.44 8.24
C ILE A 72 -5.17 5.59 9.17
N LEU A 73 -6.14 6.30 9.75
CA LEU A 73 -5.87 7.35 10.74
C LEU A 73 -5.26 6.83 12.04
N SER A 74 -5.33 5.50 12.27
CA SER A 74 -4.70 4.82 13.41
C SER A 74 -3.29 4.29 13.06
N ALA A 75 -2.79 4.53 11.86
CA ALA A 75 -1.47 4.08 11.45
C ALA A 75 -0.38 5.09 11.84
N GLU A 76 0.78 4.58 12.22
CA GLU A 76 1.99 5.39 12.43
C GLU A 76 2.60 5.81 11.09
N CYS A 77 2.48 4.97 10.07
CA CYS A 77 2.84 5.26 8.70
C CYS A 77 2.05 4.38 7.72
N VAL A 78 2.05 4.78 6.46
CA VAL A 78 1.47 4.01 5.36
C VAL A 78 2.52 3.80 4.28
N ILE A 79 2.84 2.54 3.96
CA ILE A 79 3.75 2.20 2.87
C ILE A 79 2.95 2.12 1.58
N LEU A 80 3.34 2.89 0.59
CA LEU A 80 2.77 2.87 -0.75
C LEU A 80 3.68 2.10 -1.69
N ILE A 81 3.12 1.19 -2.49
CA ILE A 81 3.85 0.37 -3.46
C ILE A 81 3.08 0.44 -4.77
N GLY A 82 3.76 0.84 -5.84
CA GLY A 82 3.15 0.92 -7.17
C GLY A 82 4.13 0.54 -8.27
N THR A 83 3.64 0.36 -9.49
CA THR A 83 4.47 0.08 -10.66
C THR A 83 4.34 1.16 -11.71
N ARG A 84 5.45 1.52 -12.35
CA ARG A 84 5.42 2.38 -13.54
C ARG A 84 4.73 1.65 -14.69
N GLU A 85 4.07 2.41 -15.56
CA GLU A 85 3.34 1.87 -16.70
C GLU A 85 4.28 1.49 -17.88
N LEU A 86 5.18 0.54 -17.61
CA LEU A 86 6.14 0.02 -18.59
C LEU A 86 5.82 -1.45 -18.91
N ALA A 87 6.05 -1.86 -20.15
CA ALA A 87 5.97 -3.27 -20.53
C ALA A 87 7.35 -3.94 -20.39
N GLN A 88 7.37 -5.18 -19.87
CA GLN A 88 8.63 -5.93 -19.71
C GLN A 88 9.26 -6.41 -21.03
N GLY A 89 8.53 -6.30 -22.17
CA GLY A 89 9.04 -6.70 -23.46
C GLY A 89 9.19 -8.21 -23.68
N LEU A 90 8.49 -9.02 -22.86
CA LEU A 90 8.58 -10.49 -22.89
C LEU A 90 7.70 -11.14 -23.95
N ASN A 91 6.71 -10.42 -24.51
CA ASN A 91 5.69 -10.96 -25.40
C ASN A 91 5.03 -12.25 -24.86
N CYS A 92 4.84 -12.31 -23.53
CA CYS A 92 4.40 -13.54 -22.83
C CYS A 92 2.89 -13.83 -22.95
N GLY A 93 2.11 -12.87 -23.45
CA GLY A 93 0.66 -13.01 -23.60
C GLY A 93 -0.16 -12.97 -22.30
N HIS A 94 0.46 -12.92 -21.11
CA HIS A 94 -0.25 -12.99 -19.82
C HIS A 94 -1.21 -11.83 -19.56
N CYS A 95 -1.02 -10.67 -20.20
CA CYS A 95 -1.95 -9.53 -20.17
C CYS A 95 -3.10 -9.65 -21.20
N GLY A 96 -3.19 -10.76 -21.94
CA GLY A 96 -4.21 -11.02 -22.98
C GLY A 96 -3.84 -10.51 -24.38
N PHE A 97 -2.66 -9.91 -24.56
CA PHE A 97 -2.18 -9.42 -25.85
C PHE A 97 -0.97 -10.23 -26.32
N PRO A 98 -0.90 -10.66 -27.60
CA PRO A 98 0.17 -11.51 -28.11
C PRO A 98 1.57 -10.89 -28.02
N THR A 99 1.65 -9.55 -28.11
CA THR A 99 2.92 -8.83 -28.03
C THR A 99 2.78 -7.63 -27.09
N CYS A 100 3.91 -7.25 -26.45
CA CYS A 100 3.92 -6.07 -25.57
C CYS A 100 3.63 -4.77 -26.35
N ALA A 101 4.06 -4.68 -27.61
CA ALA A 101 3.79 -3.52 -28.47
C ALA A 101 2.31 -3.39 -28.85
N GLY A 102 1.59 -4.51 -28.96
CA GLY A 102 0.14 -4.53 -29.25
C GLY A 102 -0.75 -4.26 -28.03
N ARG A 103 -0.18 -4.10 -26.84
CA ARG A 103 -0.91 -3.79 -25.61
C ARG A 103 -1.34 -2.32 -25.61
N PRO A 104 -2.63 -2.00 -25.46
CA PRO A 104 -3.10 -0.60 -25.37
C PRO A 104 -2.47 0.12 -24.17
N ILE A 105 -2.31 1.44 -24.30
CA ILE A 105 -1.92 2.32 -23.18
C ILE A 105 -2.99 2.18 -22.08
N GLY A 106 -2.56 2.13 -20.83
CA GLY A 106 -3.44 1.98 -19.68
C GLY A 106 -3.74 0.53 -19.29
N VAL A 107 -3.48 -0.46 -20.16
CA VAL A 107 -3.58 -1.87 -19.77
C VAL A 107 -2.31 -2.27 -19.00
N PRO A 108 -2.41 -2.79 -17.76
CA PRO A 108 -1.24 -3.19 -16.98
C PRO A 108 -0.44 -4.33 -17.63
N CYS A 109 0.87 -4.32 -17.45
CA CYS A 109 1.70 -5.49 -17.74
C CYS A 109 1.48 -6.52 -16.63
N ALA A 110 1.03 -7.74 -16.98
CA ALA A 110 0.77 -8.79 -15.99
C ALA A 110 2.00 -9.16 -15.16
N ILE A 111 3.19 -9.14 -15.74
CA ILE A 111 4.44 -9.40 -15.00
C ILE A 111 4.68 -8.31 -13.97
N ASN A 112 4.47 -7.02 -14.32
CA ASN A 112 4.60 -5.94 -13.33
C ASN A 112 3.56 -6.05 -12.21
N SER A 113 2.36 -6.54 -12.49
CA SER A 113 1.33 -6.80 -11.46
C SER A 113 1.79 -7.91 -10.50
N VAL A 114 2.43 -8.96 -11.01
CA VAL A 114 3.04 -10.01 -10.18
C VAL A 114 4.17 -9.44 -9.33
N ASP A 115 5.04 -8.61 -9.92
CA ASP A 115 6.15 -7.97 -9.20
C ASP A 115 5.65 -7.08 -8.05
N VAL A 116 4.54 -6.34 -8.25
CA VAL A 116 3.87 -5.58 -7.16
C VAL A 116 3.40 -6.52 -6.05
N GLY A 117 2.77 -7.65 -6.39
CA GLY A 117 2.31 -8.64 -5.42
C GLY A 117 3.47 -9.25 -4.61
N ILE A 118 4.58 -9.58 -5.26
CA ILE A 118 5.80 -10.09 -4.61
C ILE A 118 6.38 -9.02 -3.67
N ALA A 119 6.46 -7.78 -4.11
CA ALA A 119 6.95 -6.66 -3.30
C ALA A 119 6.08 -6.42 -2.05
N ILE A 120 4.74 -6.46 -2.19
CA ILE A 120 3.79 -6.39 -1.09
C ILE A 120 4.01 -7.54 -0.10
N GLY A 121 4.11 -8.78 -0.59
CA GLY A 121 4.35 -9.95 0.25
C GLY A 121 5.66 -9.85 1.03
N SER A 122 6.74 -9.37 0.39
CA SER A 122 8.03 -9.13 1.03
C SER A 122 7.95 -8.07 2.14
N ALA A 123 7.26 -6.95 1.89
CA ALA A 123 7.03 -5.91 2.89
C ALA A 123 6.22 -6.43 4.09
N CYS A 124 5.13 -7.17 3.83
CA CYS A 124 4.29 -7.73 4.89
C CYS A 124 5.04 -8.79 5.73
N ALA A 125 5.88 -9.62 5.10
CA ALA A 125 6.73 -10.57 5.82
C ALA A 125 7.70 -9.86 6.76
N THR A 126 8.36 -8.79 6.28
CA THR A 126 9.23 -7.97 7.12
C THR A 126 8.46 -7.36 8.30
N ALA A 127 7.27 -6.81 8.08
CA ALA A 127 6.42 -6.27 9.15
C ALA A 127 6.07 -7.34 10.20
N ALA A 128 5.76 -8.56 9.76
CA ALA A 128 5.45 -9.68 10.65
C ALA A 128 6.65 -10.09 11.51
N ASP A 129 7.86 -10.08 10.96
CA ASP A 129 9.10 -10.35 11.71
C ASP A 129 9.31 -9.33 12.84
N PHE A 130 8.93 -8.08 12.62
CA PHE A 130 8.97 -6.99 13.61
C PHE A 130 7.73 -6.89 14.50
N ARG A 131 6.76 -7.79 14.36
CA ARG A 131 5.54 -7.83 15.19
C ARG A 131 4.66 -6.58 15.11
N VAL A 132 4.69 -5.86 13.99
CA VAL A 132 3.77 -4.74 13.74
C VAL A 132 2.55 -5.20 12.96
N ASP A 133 1.43 -4.53 13.22
CA ASP A 133 0.17 -4.79 12.53
C ASP A 133 0.15 -4.11 11.16
N THR A 134 -0.35 -4.83 10.17
CA THR A 134 -0.51 -4.33 8.80
C THR A 134 -1.79 -4.82 8.16
N ARG A 135 -2.20 -4.13 7.10
CA ARG A 135 -3.25 -4.58 6.19
C ARG A 135 -2.99 -4.05 4.80
N VAL A 136 -3.00 -4.93 3.79
CA VAL A 136 -2.94 -4.48 2.40
C VAL A 136 -4.27 -3.84 2.01
N MET A 137 -4.25 -2.60 1.55
CA MET A 137 -5.42 -1.83 1.16
C MET A 137 -5.33 -1.38 -0.30
N PHE A 138 -6.28 -1.84 -1.10
CA PHE A 138 -6.53 -1.29 -2.45
C PHE A 138 -7.06 0.14 -2.36
N SER A 139 -7.97 0.41 -1.44
CA SER A 139 -8.67 1.68 -1.27
C SER A 139 -7.71 2.86 -1.07
N ALA A 140 -6.81 2.75 -0.09
CA ALA A 140 -5.79 3.77 0.17
C ALA A 140 -4.75 3.85 -0.97
N GLY A 141 -4.46 2.73 -1.64
CA GLY A 141 -3.60 2.70 -2.82
C GLY A 141 -4.22 3.48 -4.00
N LEU A 142 -5.52 3.34 -4.23
CA LEU A 142 -6.23 4.09 -5.25
C LEU A 142 -6.24 5.60 -4.95
N ALA A 143 -6.45 5.98 -3.68
CA ALA A 143 -6.35 7.37 -3.24
C ALA A 143 -4.95 7.95 -3.50
N ALA A 144 -3.89 7.20 -3.14
CA ALA A 144 -2.52 7.60 -3.40
C ALA A 144 -2.21 7.76 -4.90
N GLN A 145 -2.80 6.89 -5.75
CA GLN A 145 -2.67 6.99 -7.21
C GLN A 145 -3.38 8.23 -7.76
N ARG A 146 -4.55 8.59 -7.25
CA ARG A 146 -5.28 9.81 -7.64
C ARG A 146 -4.56 11.08 -7.23
N LEU A 147 -3.94 11.08 -6.07
CA LEU A 147 -3.10 12.18 -5.56
C LEU A 147 -1.71 12.23 -6.24
N ASP A 148 -1.41 11.30 -7.14
CA ASP A 148 -0.12 11.17 -7.87
C ASP A 148 1.11 11.17 -6.94
N ILE A 149 0.97 10.56 -5.73
CA ILE A 149 2.06 10.51 -4.74
C ILE A 149 3.26 9.72 -5.29
N LEU A 150 3.00 8.59 -5.96
CA LEU A 150 4.02 7.85 -6.71
C LEU A 150 3.90 8.22 -8.19
N LYS A 151 4.57 9.31 -8.59
CA LYS A 151 4.45 9.91 -9.92
C LYS A 151 4.55 8.88 -11.06
N GLY A 152 3.53 8.85 -11.90
CA GLY A 152 3.47 7.98 -13.07
C GLY A 152 3.28 6.49 -12.76
N CYS A 153 3.06 6.13 -11.50
CA CYS A 153 2.74 4.76 -11.12
C CYS A 153 1.26 4.45 -11.31
N LYS A 154 1.01 3.21 -11.65
CA LYS A 154 -0.32 2.58 -11.69
C LYS A 154 -0.35 1.39 -10.74
N GLN A 155 -1.54 0.85 -10.48
CA GLN A 155 -1.70 -0.29 -9.56
C GLN A 155 -1.01 -0.04 -8.21
N VAL A 156 -1.29 1.12 -7.61
CA VAL A 156 -0.76 1.47 -6.29
C VAL A 156 -1.56 0.74 -5.21
N PHE A 157 -0.85 0.14 -4.26
CA PHE A 157 -1.39 -0.45 -3.04
C PHE A 157 -0.77 0.22 -1.83
N ALA A 158 -1.51 0.22 -0.73
CA ALA A 158 -1.09 0.80 0.52
C ALA A 158 -1.03 -0.25 1.63
N ILE A 159 -0.09 -0.10 2.54
CA ILE A 159 0.06 -0.94 3.72
C ILE A 159 0.19 -0.01 4.92
N PRO A 160 -0.90 0.32 5.63
CA PRO A 160 -0.81 1.00 6.91
C PRO A 160 -0.11 0.10 7.94
N VAL A 161 0.68 0.72 8.81
CA VAL A 161 1.51 0.05 9.82
C VAL A 161 1.20 0.65 11.19
N SER A 162 1.00 -0.21 12.19
CA SER A 162 0.73 0.20 13.57
C SER A 162 1.30 -0.81 14.57
N ALA A 163 1.60 -0.34 15.78
CA ALA A 163 1.98 -1.18 16.90
C ALA A 163 1.10 -0.86 18.10
N SER A 164 0.06 -1.64 18.31
CA SER A 164 -0.85 -1.46 19.43
C SER A 164 -1.30 -2.82 20.01
N SER A 165 -2.01 -2.80 21.15
CA SER A 165 -2.53 -4.02 21.76
C SER A 165 -3.66 -4.68 20.99
N LYS A 166 -4.21 -4.00 20.00
CA LYS A 166 -5.23 -4.49 19.07
C LYS A 166 -4.84 -4.08 17.66
N ASN A 167 -5.07 -4.96 16.68
CA ASN A 167 -4.87 -4.59 15.28
C ASN A 167 -5.99 -3.61 14.84
N PRO A 168 -5.70 -2.31 14.66
CA PRO A 168 -6.72 -1.30 14.38
C PRO A 168 -7.36 -1.50 13.00
N PHE A 169 -6.68 -2.20 12.08
CA PHE A 169 -7.13 -2.38 10.71
C PHE A 169 -8.16 -3.51 10.56
N PHE A 170 -8.27 -4.39 11.56
CA PHE A 170 -9.21 -5.53 11.59
C PHE A 170 -10.17 -5.47 12.76
N ASP A 171 -9.92 -4.65 13.78
CA ASP A 171 -10.85 -4.48 14.90
C ASP A 171 -12.16 -3.83 14.40
N ARG A 172 -13.29 -4.36 14.83
CA ARG A 172 -14.61 -3.89 14.42
C ARG A 172 -15.26 -3.15 15.56
N LYS A 173 -15.71 -1.93 15.31
CA LYS A 173 -16.65 -1.26 16.25
C LYS A 173 -17.89 -2.14 16.39
N PRO A 174 -18.41 -2.37 17.60
CA PRO A 174 -19.67 -3.09 17.78
C PRO A 174 -20.76 -2.44 16.89
N LYS A 175 -21.55 -3.27 16.18
CA LYS A 175 -22.72 -2.75 15.49
C LYS A 175 -23.63 -2.19 16.56
N GLU A 176 -24.00 -0.90 16.48
CA GLU A 176 -25.10 -0.37 17.27
C GLU A 176 -26.30 -1.28 17.02
N GLN A 177 -26.79 -1.92 18.09
CA GLN A 177 -28.03 -2.68 17.99
C GLN A 177 -29.11 -1.66 17.60
N ALA A 178 -29.64 -1.79 16.40
CA ALA A 178 -30.82 -1.03 16.01
C ALA A 178 -31.91 -1.35 17.03
N LYS A 179 -32.26 -0.34 17.85
CA LYS A 179 -33.41 -0.38 18.77
C LYS A 179 -34.68 -0.25 17.96
#